data_bc94b650cc00de503e4c8a29d318e034
#
_entry.id   bc94b650cc00de503e4c8a29d318e034
#
_cell.length_a   1.000
_cell.length_b   1.000
_cell.length_c   1.000
_cell.angle_alpha   90.00
_cell.angle_beta   90.00
_cell.angle_gamma   90.00
#
_symmetry.space_group_name_H-M   'P 1'
#
loop_
_entity.id
_entity.type
_entity.pdbx_description
1 polymer ?
#
loop_
_entity_poly.entity_id
_entity_poly.type
_entity_poly.pdbx_seq_one_letter_code
_entity_poly.pdbx_strand_id
1 'polypeptide(L)'
;MEKPEVKDFYAVVKDLKHLPFGITTSSQVLKHFSIKDNTISLFRQVDKRREDLEIKDLDAGKLSRFLQIKELHLVTEYNPLSAVGLLDSTIKVHLLLFLDKTSEGHQETLKIFREAANQLLGQVLFVLVDTSLKTSDQVRSFFQLKRSDLPAITIYNTENDKNNRMPPGEISTQHIQNFCNNFLLGKQTREDSIPEHPKAEEKTLKTEL
;
A
#
# COMPACT_ATOMS: atom_id res chain seq x y z
N MET A 1 38.70 7.45 -2.82
CA MET A 1 37.73 6.97 -3.80
C MET A 1 36.45 6.60 -3.01
N GLU A 2 35.31 7.21 -3.32
CA GLU A 2 34.04 6.78 -2.76
C GLU A 2 33.73 5.35 -3.20
N LYS A 3 33.21 4.54 -2.27
CA LYS A 3 32.79 3.17 -2.61
C LYS A 3 31.62 3.20 -3.61
N PRO A 4 31.55 2.27 -4.58
CA PRO A 4 30.49 2.23 -5.58
C PRO A 4 29.09 2.32 -4.99
N GLU A 5 28.85 1.62 -3.87
CA GLU A 5 27.54 1.55 -3.19
C GLU A 5 27.08 2.93 -2.67
N VAL A 6 28.03 3.77 -2.26
CA VAL A 6 27.73 5.14 -1.80
C VAL A 6 27.28 6.02 -2.96
N LYS A 7 27.92 5.86 -4.14
CA LYS A 7 27.54 6.57 -5.36
C LYS A 7 26.13 6.19 -5.81
N ASP A 8 25.81 4.90 -5.80
CA ASP A 8 24.48 4.39 -6.18
C ASP A 8 23.40 4.86 -5.21
N PHE A 9 23.69 4.86 -3.91
CA PHE A 9 22.80 5.44 -2.91
C PHE A 9 22.48 6.91 -3.21
N TYR A 10 23.48 7.75 -3.45
CA TYR A 10 23.25 9.18 -3.76
C TYR A 10 22.53 9.39 -5.08
N ALA A 11 22.69 8.52 -6.07
CA ALA A 11 21.95 8.60 -7.31
C ALA A 11 20.44 8.42 -7.05
N VAL A 12 20.06 7.40 -6.29
CA VAL A 12 18.66 7.14 -5.94
C VAL A 12 18.06 8.24 -5.05
N VAL A 13 18.83 8.75 -4.06
CA VAL A 13 18.39 9.87 -3.20
C VAL A 13 18.03 11.13 -4.00
N LYS A 14 18.76 11.43 -5.08
CA LYS A 14 18.47 12.59 -5.94
C LYS A 14 17.15 12.46 -6.68
N ASP A 15 16.75 11.24 -7.01
CA ASP A 15 15.51 10.96 -7.77
C ASP A 15 14.28 10.93 -6.85
N LEU A 16 14.45 10.54 -5.58
CA LEU A 16 13.35 10.38 -4.62
C LEU A 16 13.24 11.56 -3.65
N LYS A 17 13.03 12.76 -4.19
CA LYS A 17 12.97 14.03 -3.42
C LYS A 17 11.83 14.09 -2.38
N HIS A 18 10.83 13.23 -2.48
CA HIS A 18 9.70 13.16 -1.55
C HIS A 18 10.04 12.41 -0.26
N LEU A 19 11.14 11.63 -0.24
CA LEU A 19 11.60 10.91 0.93
C LEU A 19 12.69 11.69 1.69
N PRO A 20 12.59 11.82 3.01
CA PRO A 20 13.69 12.32 3.82
C PRO A 20 14.76 11.23 3.99
N PHE A 21 16.00 11.53 3.61
CA PHE A 21 17.14 10.64 3.80
C PHE A 21 18.10 11.19 4.84
N GLY A 22 18.70 10.29 5.61
CA GLY A 22 19.74 10.62 6.57
C GLY A 22 20.85 9.57 6.54
N ILE A 23 22.09 9.99 6.85
CA ILE A 23 23.25 9.11 7.00
C ILE A 23 23.80 9.28 8.40
N THR A 24 24.16 8.18 9.02
CA THR A 24 24.82 8.19 10.34
C THR A 24 25.94 7.16 10.40
N THR A 25 27.01 7.52 11.10
CA THR A 25 28.09 6.62 11.52
C THR A 25 28.18 6.53 13.04
N SER A 26 27.21 7.13 13.76
CA SER A 26 27.18 7.15 15.22
C SER A 26 27.00 5.75 15.79
N SER A 27 27.96 5.30 16.59
CA SER A 27 27.91 4.01 17.28
C SER A 27 26.70 3.88 18.22
N GLN A 28 26.23 4.99 18.79
CA GLN A 28 25.02 5.01 19.63
C GLN A 28 23.77 4.73 18.81
N VAL A 29 23.62 5.34 17.63
CA VAL A 29 22.50 5.11 16.71
C VAL A 29 22.52 3.69 16.18
N LEU A 30 23.68 3.21 15.70
CA LEU A 30 23.84 1.84 15.19
C LEU A 30 23.48 0.81 16.27
N LYS A 31 23.93 1.01 17.51
CA LYS A 31 23.61 0.15 18.65
C LYS A 31 22.11 0.19 18.99
N HIS A 32 21.52 1.38 19.00
CA HIS A 32 20.08 1.56 19.28
C HIS A 32 19.20 0.76 18.30
N PHE A 33 19.57 0.76 17.02
CA PHE A 33 18.85 0.02 15.98
C PHE A 33 19.38 -1.40 15.75
N SER A 34 20.34 -1.87 16.54
CA SER A 34 20.98 -3.21 16.43
C SER A 34 21.59 -3.47 15.04
N ILE A 35 22.12 -2.42 14.40
CA ILE A 35 22.77 -2.49 13.09
C ILE A 35 24.22 -2.89 13.28
N LYS A 36 24.65 -3.98 12.62
CA LYS A 36 26.02 -4.51 12.71
C LYS A 36 26.88 -4.16 11.51
N ASP A 37 26.28 -4.07 10.34
CA ASP A 37 26.94 -3.81 9.06
C ASP A 37 26.32 -2.61 8.35
N ASN A 38 26.88 -2.24 7.19
CA ASN A 38 26.30 -1.20 6.34
C ASN A 38 24.88 -1.60 5.92
N THR A 39 23.92 -0.82 6.35
CA THR A 39 22.49 -1.12 6.19
C THR A 39 21.73 0.14 5.78
N ILE A 40 20.76 0.00 4.91
CA ILE A 40 19.76 1.02 4.63
C ILE A 40 18.51 0.63 5.39
N SER A 41 18.03 1.50 6.28
CA SER A 41 16.81 1.30 7.05
C SER A 41 15.70 2.24 6.57
N LEU A 42 14.58 1.69 6.17
CA LEU A 42 13.36 2.42 5.84
C LEU A 42 12.40 2.38 7.03
N PHE A 43 12.05 3.56 7.55
CA PHE A 43 11.10 3.70 8.64
C PHE A 43 9.73 4.09 8.09
N ARG A 44 8.75 3.24 8.24
CA ARG A 44 7.38 3.49 7.79
C ARG A 44 6.52 4.00 8.94
N GLN A 45 5.85 5.12 8.73
CA GLN A 45 4.96 5.67 9.75
C GLN A 45 3.58 5.01 9.74
N VAL A 46 3.16 4.47 8.62
CA VAL A 46 1.82 3.93 8.39
C VAL A 46 1.55 2.69 9.25
N ASP A 47 2.49 1.75 9.31
CA ASP A 47 2.38 0.49 10.06
C ASP A 47 3.47 0.33 11.13
N LYS A 48 4.23 1.40 11.42
CA LYS A 48 5.30 1.44 12.45
C LYS A 48 6.42 0.42 12.24
N ARG A 49 6.60 -0.09 11.03
CA ARG A 49 7.67 -1.04 10.69
C ARG A 49 8.94 -0.35 10.28
N ARG A 50 10.05 -1.03 10.57
CA ARG A 50 11.36 -0.78 9.98
C ARG A 50 11.70 -1.92 9.04
N GLU A 51 12.10 -1.59 7.83
CA GLU A 51 12.57 -2.53 6.81
C GLU A 51 14.05 -2.26 6.57
N ASP A 52 14.88 -3.27 6.69
CA ASP A 52 16.32 -3.17 6.55
C ASP A 52 16.80 -3.85 5.25
N LEU A 53 17.72 -3.20 4.55
CA LEU A 53 18.42 -3.70 3.38
C LEU A 53 19.92 -3.67 3.63
N GLU A 54 20.57 -4.85 3.65
CA GLU A 54 22.03 -4.94 3.73
C GLU A 54 22.67 -4.48 2.42
N ILE A 55 23.80 -3.72 2.54
CA ILE A 55 24.46 -3.10 1.37
C ILE A 55 25.44 -4.09 0.69
N LYS A 56 25.29 -5.40 0.82
CA LYS A 56 26.09 -6.35 0.03
C LYS A 56 25.59 -6.34 -1.41
N ASP A 57 26.48 -5.99 -2.34
CA ASP A 57 26.18 -5.94 -3.78
C ASP A 57 24.97 -5.03 -4.12
N LEU A 58 24.83 -3.92 -3.40
CA LEU A 58 23.81 -2.93 -3.66
C LEU A 58 24.14 -2.17 -4.95
N ASP A 59 23.16 -2.09 -5.84
CA ASP A 59 23.12 -1.19 -6.97
C ASP A 59 21.88 -0.28 -6.89
N ALA A 60 21.88 0.79 -7.70
CA ALA A 60 20.78 1.75 -7.73
C ALA A 60 19.42 1.09 -8.05
N GLY A 61 19.39 0.06 -8.92
CA GLY A 61 18.17 -0.65 -9.28
C GLY A 61 17.60 -1.45 -8.10
N LYS A 62 18.44 -2.17 -7.37
CA LYS A 62 18.02 -2.91 -6.15
C LYS A 62 17.46 -1.98 -5.08
N LEU A 63 18.13 -0.83 -4.86
CA LEU A 63 17.67 0.16 -3.89
C LEU A 63 16.35 0.77 -4.32
N SER A 64 16.21 1.20 -5.57
CA SER A 64 14.95 1.75 -6.10
C SER A 64 13.81 0.74 -5.96
N ARG A 65 14.05 -0.52 -6.31
CA ARG A 65 13.05 -1.59 -6.19
C ARG A 65 12.68 -1.85 -4.73
N PHE A 66 13.64 -1.89 -3.81
CA PHE A 66 13.39 -2.04 -2.38
C PHE A 66 12.47 -0.93 -1.87
N LEU A 67 12.77 0.33 -2.19
CA LEU A 67 11.97 1.47 -1.77
C LEU A 67 10.57 1.41 -2.38
N GLN A 68 10.43 1.14 -3.68
CA GLN A 68 9.13 1.04 -4.36
C GLN A 68 8.20 -0.06 -3.79
N ILE A 69 8.80 -1.16 -3.31
CA ILE A 69 8.03 -2.26 -2.72
C ILE A 69 7.70 -1.96 -1.25
N LYS A 70 8.67 -1.45 -0.49
CA LYS A 70 8.57 -1.37 0.97
C LYS A 70 8.03 -0.04 1.48
N GLU A 71 8.04 1.01 0.67
CA GLU A 71 7.48 2.31 1.03
C GLU A 71 5.95 2.26 0.99
N LEU A 72 5.32 2.58 2.13
CA LEU A 72 3.88 2.75 2.22
C LEU A 72 3.55 4.17 2.69
N HIS A 73 2.61 4.79 1.99
CA HIS A 73 2.14 6.15 2.27
C HIS A 73 0.82 6.13 3.07
N LEU A 74 0.42 7.29 3.60
CA LEU A 74 -0.89 7.49 4.22
C LEU A 74 -2.05 7.04 3.31
N VAL A 75 -1.95 7.38 2.02
CA VAL A 75 -2.76 6.81 0.94
C VAL A 75 -1.79 6.30 -0.11
N THR A 76 -1.63 4.99 -0.20
CA THR A 76 -0.73 4.35 -1.16
C THR A 76 -1.43 4.22 -2.50
N GLU A 77 -0.80 4.69 -3.57
CA GLU A 77 -1.32 4.50 -4.92
C GLU A 77 -1.04 3.06 -5.38
N TYR A 78 -2.09 2.38 -5.85
CA TYR A 78 -2.00 1.00 -6.32
C TYR A 78 -1.23 0.91 -7.63
N ASN A 79 -0.25 0.05 -7.62
CA ASN A 79 0.44 -0.45 -8.81
C ASN A 79 1.00 -1.86 -8.50
N PRO A 80 1.47 -2.65 -9.48
CA PRO A 80 1.96 -3.99 -9.24
C PRO A 80 3.10 -4.11 -8.22
N LEU A 81 3.93 -3.08 -8.05
CA LEU A 81 5.01 -3.06 -7.05
C LEU A 81 4.51 -2.70 -5.67
N SER A 82 3.69 -1.63 -5.55
CA SER A 82 3.10 -1.26 -4.26
C SER A 82 2.17 -2.34 -3.70
N ALA A 83 1.51 -3.12 -4.56
CA ALA A 83 0.69 -4.25 -4.16
C ALA A 83 1.48 -5.28 -3.33
N VAL A 84 2.74 -5.55 -3.68
CA VAL A 84 3.62 -6.45 -2.92
C VAL A 84 3.82 -5.92 -1.49
N GLY A 85 4.11 -4.62 -1.35
CA GLY A 85 4.31 -3.99 -0.04
C GLY A 85 3.03 -3.92 0.80
N LEU A 86 1.88 -3.69 0.16
CA LEU A 86 0.57 -3.72 0.81
C LEU A 86 0.26 -5.10 1.40
N LEU A 87 0.44 -6.17 0.61
CA LEU A 87 0.20 -7.55 1.06
C LEU A 87 1.16 -7.99 2.16
N ASP A 88 2.41 -7.51 2.13
CA ASP A 88 3.43 -7.82 3.15
C ASP A 88 3.25 -7.01 4.46
N SER A 89 2.35 -6.03 4.49
CA SER A 89 2.09 -5.23 5.69
C SER A 89 1.52 -6.06 6.84
N THR A 90 1.79 -5.61 8.08
CA THR A 90 1.15 -6.15 9.30
C THR A 90 -0.31 -5.76 9.42
N ILE A 91 -0.70 -4.64 8.80
CA ILE A 91 -2.10 -4.19 8.74
C ILE A 91 -2.79 -4.97 7.62
N LYS A 92 -3.73 -5.85 7.97
CA LYS A 92 -4.40 -6.75 7.03
C LYS A 92 -5.68 -6.17 6.43
N VAL A 93 -6.21 -5.10 7.01
CA VAL A 93 -7.41 -4.44 6.51
C VAL A 93 -7.03 -3.29 5.61
N HIS A 94 -7.46 -3.35 4.36
CA HIS A 94 -7.20 -2.34 3.33
C HIS A 94 -8.51 -1.70 2.89
N LEU A 95 -8.54 -0.37 2.82
CA LEU A 95 -9.63 0.38 2.24
C LEU A 95 -9.21 0.91 0.88
N LEU A 96 -9.88 0.46 -0.17
CA LEU A 96 -9.57 0.80 -1.55
C LEU A 96 -10.57 1.83 -2.06
N LEU A 97 -10.07 2.98 -2.52
CA LEU A 97 -10.85 3.96 -3.27
C LEU A 97 -10.57 3.76 -4.76
N PHE A 98 -11.58 3.34 -5.51
CA PHE A 98 -11.56 3.27 -6.97
C PHE A 98 -12.02 4.61 -7.53
N LEU A 99 -11.12 5.36 -8.15
CA LEU A 99 -11.36 6.71 -8.59
C LEU A 99 -10.69 6.95 -9.95
N ASP A 100 -11.40 7.59 -10.87
CA ASP A 100 -10.81 8.07 -12.11
C ASP A 100 -10.20 9.45 -11.86
N LYS A 101 -8.85 9.53 -11.87
CA LYS A 101 -8.11 10.79 -11.63
C LYS A 101 -8.26 11.80 -12.75
N THR A 102 -8.87 11.42 -13.87
CA THR A 102 -9.20 12.35 -14.97
C THR A 102 -10.62 12.93 -14.84
N SER A 103 -11.46 12.39 -13.92
CA SER A 103 -12.82 12.88 -13.70
C SER A 103 -12.85 14.20 -12.94
N GLU A 104 -13.89 14.97 -13.19
CA GLU A 104 -14.15 16.20 -12.44
C GLU A 104 -14.47 15.87 -10.97
N GLY A 105 -13.98 16.70 -10.03
CA GLY A 105 -14.21 16.50 -8.60
C GLY A 105 -13.35 15.42 -7.92
N HIS A 106 -12.48 14.70 -8.63
CA HIS A 106 -11.63 13.66 -8.04
C HIS A 106 -10.74 14.17 -6.88
N GLN A 107 -10.30 15.44 -6.94
CA GLN A 107 -9.45 16.02 -5.90
C GLN A 107 -10.16 16.14 -4.55
N GLU A 108 -11.45 16.52 -4.55
CA GLU A 108 -12.24 16.63 -3.31
C GLU A 108 -12.47 15.26 -2.68
N THR A 109 -12.84 14.24 -3.49
CA THR A 109 -12.97 12.87 -3.03
C THR A 109 -11.65 12.35 -2.42
N LEU A 110 -10.53 12.63 -3.07
CA LEU A 110 -9.21 12.23 -2.59
C LEU A 110 -8.81 12.96 -1.30
N LYS A 111 -9.19 14.23 -1.13
CA LYS A 111 -8.98 14.99 0.11
C LYS A 111 -9.73 14.36 1.27
N ILE A 112 -11.03 14.08 1.11
CA ILE A 112 -11.86 13.40 2.12
C ILE A 112 -11.25 12.04 2.49
N PHE A 113 -10.80 11.28 1.50
CA PHE A 113 -10.18 9.98 1.71
C PHE A 113 -8.87 10.08 2.51
N ARG A 114 -8.03 11.09 2.26
CA ARG A 114 -6.81 11.37 3.05
C ARG A 114 -7.12 11.80 4.48
N GLU A 115 -8.14 12.59 4.69
CA GLU A 115 -8.57 12.99 6.04
C GLU A 115 -9.02 11.79 6.86
N ALA A 116 -9.79 10.87 6.27
CA ALA A 116 -10.18 9.61 6.92
C ALA A 116 -8.96 8.73 7.22
N ALA A 117 -7.99 8.66 6.32
CA ALA A 117 -6.76 7.89 6.49
C ALA A 117 -5.93 8.35 7.70
N ASN A 118 -5.85 9.66 7.95
CA ASN A 118 -5.17 10.19 9.14
C ASN A 118 -5.79 9.68 10.44
N GLN A 119 -7.11 9.52 10.48
CA GLN A 119 -7.82 9.12 11.70
C GLN A 119 -7.76 7.61 11.95
N LEU A 120 -7.55 6.81 10.91
CA LEU A 120 -7.47 5.34 10.98
C LEU A 120 -6.03 4.83 10.78
N LEU A 121 -5.04 5.72 10.96
CA LEU A 121 -3.63 5.40 10.82
C LEU A 121 -3.24 4.23 11.74
N GLY A 122 -2.58 3.22 11.18
CA GLY A 122 -2.15 2.02 11.89
C GLY A 122 -3.24 0.96 12.08
N GLN A 123 -4.49 1.22 11.71
CA GLN A 123 -5.60 0.28 11.79
C GLN A 123 -6.03 -0.23 10.41
N VAL A 124 -6.03 0.65 9.42
CA VAL A 124 -6.44 0.37 8.04
C VAL A 124 -5.43 0.98 7.08
N LEU A 125 -5.01 0.24 6.05
CA LEU A 125 -4.25 0.79 4.93
C LEU A 125 -5.19 1.39 3.90
N PHE A 126 -4.91 2.63 3.53
CA PHE A 126 -5.68 3.34 2.52
C PHE A 126 -4.99 3.26 1.16
N VAL A 127 -5.73 2.77 0.17
CA VAL A 127 -5.20 2.49 -1.17
C VAL A 127 -6.03 3.23 -2.21
N LEU A 128 -5.37 4.03 -3.05
CA LEU A 128 -5.98 4.67 -4.20
C LEU A 128 -5.75 3.81 -5.44
N VAL A 129 -6.83 3.42 -6.08
CA VAL A 129 -6.82 2.70 -7.37
C VAL A 129 -7.27 3.67 -8.46
N ASP A 130 -6.33 4.16 -9.25
CA ASP A 130 -6.63 5.02 -10.40
C ASP A 130 -7.21 4.19 -11.55
N THR A 131 -8.50 4.31 -11.76
CA THR A 131 -9.23 3.53 -12.77
C THR A 131 -9.08 4.06 -14.20
N SER A 132 -8.39 5.18 -14.41
CA SER A 132 -7.98 5.64 -15.73
C SER A 132 -6.84 4.80 -16.31
N LEU A 133 -6.10 4.07 -15.45
CA LEU A 133 -4.96 3.25 -15.82
C LEU A 133 -5.38 1.80 -16.13
N LYS A 134 -4.87 1.23 -17.22
CA LYS A 134 -5.08 -0.19 -17.56
C LYS A 134 -4.56 -1.16 -16.52
N THR A 135 -3.50 -0.79 -15.79
CA THR A 135 -2.94 -1.60 -14.69
C THR A 135 -3.91 -1.83 -13.54
N SER A 136 -4.96 -1.00 -13.44
CA SER A 136 -6.01 -1.12 -12.43
C SER A 136 -7.20 -2.02 -12.84
N ASP A 137 -7.25 -2.46 -14.10
CA ASP A 137 -8.39 -3.25 -14.60
C ASP A 137 -8.50 -4.61 -13.88
N GLN A 138 -7.37 -5.24 -13.55
CA GLN A 138 -7.37 -6.51 -12.83
C GLN A 138 -7.94 -6.39 -11.43
N VAL A 139 -7.49 -5.40 -10.65
CA VAL A 139 -8.00 -5.18 -9.29
C VAL A 139 -9.45 -4.72 -9.30
N ARG A 140 -9.85 -3.87 -10.26
CA ARG A 140 -11.25 -3.46 -10.43
C ARG A 140 -12.16 -4.67 -10.72
N SER A 141 -11.70 -5.58 -11.61
CA SER A 141 -12.44 -6.81 -11.95
C SER A 141 -12.53 -7.77 -10.77
N PHE A 142 -11.48 -7.89 -9.94
CA PHE A 142 -11.50 -8.68 -8.72
C PHE A 142 -12.64 -8.25 -7.78
N PHE A 143 -12.86 -6.94 -7.62
CA PHE A 143 -13.98 -6.41 -6.82
C PHE A 143 -15.29 -6.26 -7.61
N GLN A 144 -15.38 -6.80 -8.81
CA GLN A 144 -16.58 -6.81 -9.68
C GLN A 144 -17.17 -5.41 -9.92
N LEU A 145 -16.33 -4.37 -9.95
CA LEU A 145 -16.74 -2.99 -10.12
C LEU A 145 -16.89 -2.64 -11.61
N LYS A 146 -18.04 -2.08 -11.98
CA LYS A 146 -18.29 -1.48 -13.30
C LYS A 146 -17.84 -0.03 -13.32
N ARG A 147 -17.64 0.53 -14.50
CA ARG A 147 -17.31 1.97 -14.62
C ARG A 147 -18.44 2.89 -14.11
N SER A 148 -19.68 2.44 -14.20
CA SER A 148 -20.85 3.15 -13.67
C SER A 148 -20.88 3.21 -12.13
N ASP A 149 -20.10 2.40 -11.47
CA ASP A 149 -20.08 2.31 -10.00
C ASP A 149 -19.08 3.28 -9.37
N LEU A 150 -18.29 3.96 -10.20
CA LEU A 150 -17.22 4.86 -9.75
C LEU A 150 -17.73 6.27 -9.45
N PRO A 151 -17.19 6.94 -8.42
CA PRO A 151 -16.19 6.44 -7.47
C PRO A 151 -16.75 5.40 -6.51
N ALA A 152 -15.98 4.38 -6.17
CA ALA A 152 -16.38 3.32 -5.25
C ALA A 152 -15.35 3.10 -4.15
N ILE A 153 -15.82 2.74 -2.96
CA ILE A 153 -14.97 2.39 -1.83
C ILE A 153 -15.27 0.95 -1.43
N THR A 154 -14.21 0.15 -1.29
CA THR A 154 -14.28 -1.25 -0.85
C THR A 154 -13.28 -1.49 0.27
N ILE A 155 -13.69 -2.19 1.32
CA ILE A 155 -12.80 -2.66 2.36
C ILE A 155 -12.49 -4.14 2.13
N TYR A 156 -11.24 -4.54 2.36
CA TYR A 156 -10.77 -5.90 2.12
C TYR A 156 -9.79 -6.32 3.21
N ASN A 157 -9.99 -7.52 3.74
CA ASN A 157 -9.06 -8.13 4.69
C ASN A 157 -8.25 -9.23 3.97
N THR A 158 -6.94 -9.01 3.84
CA THR A 158 -6.01 -9.89 3.13
C THR A 158 -5.74 -11.22 3.84
N GLU A 159 -6.12 -11.37 5.10
CA GLU A 159 -5.90 -12.59 5.88
C GLU A 159 -7.00 -13.62 5.66
N ASN A 160 -8.24 -13.17 5.48
CA ASN A 160 -9.41 -14.06 5.40
C ASN A 160 -10.28 -13.83 4.16
N ASP A 161 -9.79 -13.04 3.20
CA ASP A 161 -10.44 -12.68 1.94
C ASP A 161 -11.82 -12.00 2.07
N LYS A 162 -12.20 -11.58 3.28
CA LYS A 162 -13.45 -10.85 3.48
C LYS A 162 -13.37 -9.47 2.88
N ASN A 163 -14.40 -9.12 2.15
CA ASN A 163 -14.54 -7.78 1.60
C ASN A 163 -15.98 -7.29 1.71
N ASN A 164 -16.14 -5.98 1.78
CA ASN A 164 -17.44 -5.31 1.72
C ASN A 164 -17.30 -4.06 0.86
N ARG A 165 -18.34 -3.74 0.10
CA ARG A 165 -18.45 -2.49 -0.62
C ARG A 165 -19.19 -1.46 0.24
N MET A 166 -18.70 -0.22 0.28
CA MET A 166 -19.42 0.87 0.92
C MET A 166 -20.70 1.16 0.14
N PRO A 167 -21.86 1.27 0.79
CA PRO A 167 -23.11 1.61 0.13
C PRO A 167 -22.98 2.91 -0.69
N PRO A 168 -23.69 3.01 -1.84
CA PRO A 168 -23.70 4.22 -2.62
C PRO A 168 -24.27 5.40 -1.83
N GLY A 169 -23.68 6.58 -1.97
CA GLY A 169 -24.09 7.78 -1.25
C GLY A 169 -22.99 8.82 -1.23
N GLU A 170 -23.17 9.85 -0.42
CA GLU A 170 -22.17 10.89 -0.24
C GLU A 170 -20.90 10.34 0.43
N ILE A 171 -19.76 10.52 -0.22
CA ILE A 171 -18.45 10.17 0.35
C ILE A 171 -18.06 11.28 1.32
N SER A 172 -18.06 10.97 2.61
CA SER A 172 -17.61 11.86 3.68
C SER A 172 -16.65 11.14 4.62
N THR A 173 -15.80 11.91 5.31
CA THR A 173 -14.85 11.38 6.31
C THR A 173 -15.56 10.54 7.36
N GLN A 174 -16.73 10.99 7.84
CA GLN A 174 -17.51 10.28 8.87
C GLN A 174 -18.11 8.97 8.33
N HIS A 175 -18.60 8.94 7.08
CA HIS A 175 -19.11 7.69 6.47
C HIS A 175 -18.01 6.66 6.31
N ILE A 176 -16.82 7.08 5.84
CA ILE A 176 -15.66 6.20 5.70
C ILE A 176 -15.26 5.61 7.07
N GLN A 177 -15.19 6.44 8.11
CA GLN A 177 -14.86 5.98 9.45
C GLN A 177 -15.87 4.97 10.01
N ASN A 178 -17.15 5.27 9.88
CA ASN A 178 -18.20 4.38 10.34
C ASN A 178 -18.16 3.04 9.60
N PHE A 179 -17.91 3.07 8.30
CA PHE A 179 -17.78 1.88 7.47
C PHE A 179 -16.59 1.02 7.91
N CYS A 180 -15.42 1.61 8.09
CA CYS A 180 -14.23 0.91 8.58
C CYS A 180 -14.43 0.34 9.98
N ASN A 181 -14.97 1.14 10.92
CA ASN A 181 -15.21 0.72 12.30
C ASN A 181 -16.20 -0.47 12.37
N ASN A 182 -17.28 -0.43 11.58
CA ASN A 182 -18.22 -1.54 11.51
C ASN A 182 -17.55 -2.83 11.00
N PHE A 183 -16.71 -2.73 9.99
CA PHE A 183 -15.97 -3.87 9.47
C PHE A 183 -14.97 -4.44 10.49
N LEU A 184 -14.20 -3.58 11.16
CA LEU A 184 -13.23 -3.97 12.19
C LEU A 184 -13.90 -4.62 13.40
N LEU A 185 -15.13 -4.18 13.75
CA LEU A 185 -15.93 -4.77 14.84
C LEU A 185 -16.70 -6.02 14.44
N GLY A 186 -16.56 -6.49 13.20
CA GLY A 186 -17.30 -7.65 12.68
C GLY A 186 -18.81 -7.42 12.57
N LYS A 187 -19.28 -6.17 12.63
CA LYS A 187 -20.67 -5.78 12.40
C LYS A 187 -20.90 -5.74 10.87
N GLN A 188 -21.31 -6.85 10.28
CA GLN A 188 -21.72 -6.87 8.88
C GLN A 188 -22.99 -6.05 8.71
N THR A 189 -22.95 -5.00 7.90
CA THR A 189 -24.15 -4.49 7.25
C THR A 189 -24.62 -5.58 6.26
N ARG A 190 -25.82 -6.11 6.50
CA ARG A 190 -26.44 -7.17 5.69
C ARG A 190 -26.92 -6.60 4.35
N GLU A 191 -26.04 -6.24 3.46
CA GLU A 191 -26.37 -6.00 2.04
C GLU A 191 -25.05 -5.98 1.29
N ASP A 192 -24.92 -6.85 0.28
CA ASP A 192 -23.79 -6.95 -0.67
C ASP A 192 -22.47 -7.55 -0.17
N SER A 193 -22.50 -8.76 0.40
CA SER A 193 -21.33 -9.62 0.37
C SER A 193 -21.10 -10.11 -1.06
N ILE A 194 -19.99 -9.69 -1.67
CA ILE A 194 -19.51 -10.27 -2.94
C ILE A 194 -19.26 -11.76 -2.70
N PRO A 195 -19.78 -12.69 -3.56
CA PRO A 195 -19.58 -14.13 -3.34
C PRO A 195 -18.09 -14.47 -3.20
N GLU A 196 -17.77 -15.37 -2.26
CA GLU A 196 -16.40 -15.87 -2.06
C GLU A 196 -15.84 -16.40 -3.40
N HIS A 197 -14.65 -15.92 -3.77
CA HIS A 197 -13.95 -16.45 -4.92
C HIS A 197 -13.53 -17.90 -4.65
N PRO A 198 -13.70 -18.84 -5.61
CA PRO A 198 -13.12 -20.16 -5.49
C PRO A 198 -11.58 -20.01 -5.40
N LYS A 199 -10.99 -20.67 -4.39
CA LYS A 199 -9.55 -20.73 -4.22
C LYS A 199 -8.90 -21.10 -5.55
N ALA A 200 -7.97 -20.28 -6.03
CA ALA A 200 -7.14 -20.63 -7.17
C ALA A 200 -6.41 -21.93 -6.83
N GLU A 201 -6.73 -23.02 -7.54
CA GLU A 201 -5.97 -24.25 -7.47
C GLU A 201 -4.53 -23.94 -7.85
N GLU A 202 -3.63 -24.25 -6.94
CA GLU A 202 -2.19 -24.28 -7.15
C GLU A 202 -1.88 -25.31 -8.25
N LYS A 203 -1.83 -24.87 -9.50
CA LYS A 203 -1.30 -25.71 -10.58
C LYS A 203 0.20 -25.81 -10.38
N THR A 204 0.61 -26.85 -9.67
CA THR A 204 1.95 -27.43 -9.71
C THR A 204 2.31 -27.68 -11.16
N LEU A 205 3.15 -26.81 -11.75
CA LEU A 205 3.84 -27.12 -13.00
C LEU A 205 4.85 -28.25 -12.67
N LYS A 206 4.46 -29.48 -12.87
CA LYS A 206 5.42 -30.59 -13.04
C LYS A 206 6.14 -30.36 -14.35
N THR A 207 7.42 -30.06 -14.24
CA THR A 207 8.40 -30.13 -15.30
C THR A 207 8.51 -31.59 -15.72
N GLU A 208 8.14 -31.90 -16.96
CA GLU A 208 8.61 -33.11 -17.64
C GLU A 208 9.40 -32.67 -18.87
N LEU A 209 10.70 -33.06 -18.82
CA LEU A 209 11.68 -33.27 -19.88
C LEU A 209 12.01 -32.11 -20.84
#